data_f5f70d337b7eb6687a9b4f706f52f9b3
#
_entry.id   f5f70d337b7eb6687a9b4f706f52f9b3
#
_cell.length_a   1.000
_cell.length_b   1.000
_cell.length_c   1.000
_cell.angle_alpha   90.00
_cell.angle_beta   90.00
_cell.angle_gamma   90.00
#
_symmetry.space_group_name_H-M   'P 1'
#
loop_
_entity.id
_entity.type
_entity.pdbx_description
1 polymer ?
#
loop_
_entity_poly.entity_id
_entity_poly.type
_entity_poly.pdbx_seq_one_letter_code
_entity_poly.pdbx_strand_id
1 'polypeptide(L)'
;HGDKVISLPTDFKSIASSSNTKFAAVENKKKSYYGLQFHPEVVHTPNGHKIIENFIFKICKIKRNWSMKNHLRNQITEIKHSVHKDQVICGLSGGVDSTVTAAIISKAINKQLTCIYVDTGLMRLNETKEVVKMFKKHFKSRLIVKDSKNTFIKALKGATDPEKKRRIIGNLFIKIFNQEANKIKRAKYLAQGTIYPDVIESQSFHGGCLLYTSPSPRDTNP
;
A
#
# COMPACT_ATOMS: atom_id res chain seq x y z
N HIS A 1 0.37 -5.50 -25.39
CA HIS A 1 -0.84 -4.71 -25.44
C HIS A 1 -1.67 -5.03 -26.67
N GLY A 2 -3.00 -4.93 -26.60
CA GLY A 2 -3.90 -5.03 -27.73
C GLY A 2 -3.70 -3.86 -28.72
N ASP A 3 -3.44 -2.67 -28.18
CA ASP A 3 -3.16 -1.47 -28.96
C ASP A 3 -1.67 -1.30 -29.25
N LYS A 4 -1.36 -0.66 -30.37
CA LYS A 4 0.01 -0.37 -30.77
C LYS A 4 0.13 1.00 -31.41
N VAL A 5 1.28 1.64 -31.24
CA VAL A 5 1.63 2.88 -31.93
C VAL A 5 1.83 2.59 -33.42
N ILE A 6 1.15 3.33 -34.28
CA ILE A 6 1.21 3.19 -35.73
C ILE A 6 2.09 4.23 -36.41
N SER A 7 2.28 5.40 -35.79
CA SER A 7 3.14 6.47 -36.27
C SER A 7 3.79 7.20 -35.11
N LEU A 8 4.96 7.77 -35.32
CA LEU A 8 5.70 8.56 -34.33
C LEU A 8 5.53 10.05 -34.59
N PRO A 9 5.50 10.88 -33.54
CA PRO A 9 5.62 12.31 -33.66
C PRO A 9 6.98 12.72 -34.25
N THR A 10 7.06 13.95 -34.76
CA THR A 10 8.31 14.52 -35.26
C THR A 10 9.41 14.46 -34.19
N ASP A 11 10.64 14.18 -34.60
CA ASP A 11 11.82 14.03 -33.74
C ASP A 11 11.88 12.77 -32.87
N PHE A 12 10.87 11.88 -32.88
CA PHE A 12 10.98 10.57 -32.27
C PHE A 12 11.58 9.55 -33.21
N LYS A 13 12.37 8.63 -32.66
CA LYS A 13 12.97 7.50 -33.39
C LYS A 13 12.64 6.18 -32.69
N SER A 14 12.42 5.15 -33.48
CA SER A 14 12.34 3.79 -32.95
C SER A 14 13.73 3.32 -32.53
N ILE A 15 13.83 2.77 -31.32
CA ILE A 15 15.06 2.18 -30.76
C ILE A 15 14.92 0.70 -30.45
N ALA A 16 13.70 0.16 -30.51
CA ALA A 16 13.43 -1.27 -30.48
C ALA A 16 12.12 -1.59 -31.19
N SER A 17 12.05 -2.82 -31.72
CA SER A 17 10.86 -3.39 -32.35
C SER A 17 10.58 -4.79 -31.82
N SER A 18 9.38 -5.29 -32.05
CA SER A 18 8.98 -6.67 -31.82
C SER A 18 8.27 -7.24 -33.04
N SER A 19 7.90 -8.52 -33.02
CA SER A 19 7.20 -9.18 -34.13
C SER A 19 5.88 -8.49 -34.49
N ASN A 20 5.21 -7.84 -33.53
CA ASN A 20 3.89 -7.23 -33.70
C ASN A 20 3.88 -5.69 -33.69
N THR A 21 5.00 -5.03 -33.40
CA THR A 21 5.11 -3.56 -33.46
C THR A 21 6.49 -3.07 -33.86
N LYS A 22 6.52 -2.05 -34.72
CA LYS A 22 7.76 -1.36 -35.11
C LYS A 22 8.28 -0.41 -34.02
N PHE A 23 7.45 -0.04 -33.05
CA PHE A 23 7.72 1.00 -32.07
C PHE A 23 7.62 0.46 -30.65
N ALA A 24 8.27 -0.69 -30.38
CA ALA A 24 8.29 -1.26 -29.04
C ALA A 24 9.01 -0.37 -28.02
N ALA A 25 10.04 0.37 -28.47
CA ALA A 25 10.68 1.43 -27.70
C ALA A 25 11.05 2.59 -28.61
N VAL A 26 10.88 3.81 -28.12
CA VAL A 26 11.09 5.05 -28.87
C VAL A 26 11.86 6.08 -28.05
N GLU A 27 12.58 6.98 -28.73
CA GLU A 27 13.30 8.06 -28.09
C GLU A 27 13.13 9.39 -28.82
N ASN A 28 13.15 10.49 -28.07
CA ASN A 28 13.47 11.84 -28.56
C ASN A 28 14.68 12.34 -27.75
N LYS A 29 15.86 12.22 -28.36
CA LYS A 29 17.13 12.61 -27.69
C LYS A 29 17.19 14.06 -27.32
N LYS A 30 16.65 14.95 -28.16
CA LYS A 30 16.68 16.41 -27.91
C LYS A 30 15.92 16.79 -26.63
N LYS A 31 14.80 16.12 -26.39
CA LYS A 31 13.94 16.37 -25.23
C LYS A 31 14.18 15.38 -24.08
N SER A 32 15.08 14.40 -24.26
CA SER A 32 15.32 13.31 -23.31
C SER A 32 14.04 12.52 -22.96
N TYR A 33 13.17 12.31 -23.94
CA TYR A 33 11.96 11.53 -23.81
C TYR A 33 12.17 10.10 -24.30
N TYR A 34 11.74 9.14 -23.51
CA TYR A 34 11.83 7.73 -23.81
C TYR A 34 10.49 7.07 -23.56
N GLY A 35 10.02 6.25 -24.47
CA GLY A 35 8.75 5.53 -24.36
C GLY A 35 8.93 4.05 -24.59
N LEU A 36 8.21 3.22 -23.84
CA LEU A 36 8.15 1.78 -23.98
C LEU A 36 6.70 1.34 -24.16
N GLN A 37 6.44 0.38 -25.04
CA GLN A 37 5.14 -0.25 -25.19
C GLN A 37 5.01 -1.56 -24.41
N PHE A 38 5.96 -1.88 -23.56
CA PHE A 38 5.96 -3.07 -22.71
C PHE A 38 6.37 -2.66 -21.28
N HIS A 39 6.14 -3.56 -20.34
CA HIS A 39 6.41 -3.38 -18.94
C HIS A 39 7.80 -3.92 -18.57
N PRO A 40 8.82 -3.06 -18.39
CA PRO A 40 10.17 -3.53 -18.04
C PRO A 40 10.27 -4.01 -16.58
N GLU A 41 9.31 -3.65 -15.73
CA GLU A 41 9.27 -3.98 -14.30
C GLU A 41 8.75 -5.39 -14.01
N VAL A 42 8.05 -6.01 -14.97
CA VAL A 42 7.45 -7.34 -14.73
C VAL A 42 8.46 -8.47 -14.95
N VAL A 43 8.27 -9.58 -14.24
CA VAL A 43 9.14 -10.76 -14.30
C VAL A 43 9.21 -11.42 -15.68
N HIS A 44 8.20 -11.20 -16.52
CA HIS A 44 8.13 -11.74 -17.89
C HIS A 44 8.95 -10.96 -18.90
N THR A 45 9.50 -9.80 -18.53
CA THR A 45 10.40 -9.03 -19.40
C THR A 45 11.85 -9.36 -19.07
N PRO A 46 12.52 -10.23 -19.87
CA PRO A 46 13.92 -10.57 -19.63
C PRO A 46 14.79 -9.31 -19.63
N ASN A 47 15.65 -9.16 -18.62
CA ASN A 47 16.52 -7.99 -18.44
C ASN A 47 15.82 -6.62 -18.32
N GLY A 48 14.52 -6.59 -18.02
CA GLY A 48 13.77 -5.33 -17.84
C GLY A 48 14.39 -4.41 -16.81
N HIS A 49 14.93 -4.97 -15.71
CA HIS A 49 15.68 -4.21 -14.70
C HIS A 49 16.87 -3.43 -15.28
N LYS A 50 17.58 -3.98 -16.29
CA LYS A 50 18.69 -3.27 -16.96
C LYS A 50 18.21 -2.07 -17.76
N ILE A 51 17.02 -2.14 -18.34
CA ILE A 51 16.40 -1.02 -19.06
C ILE A 51 16.13 0.11 -18.07
N ILE A 52 15.51 -0.21 -16.93
CA ILE A 52 15.24 0.75 -15.85
C ILE A 52 16.54 1.34 -15.30
N GLU A 53 17.55 0.51 -15.02
CA GLU A 53 18.87 0.98 -14.55
C GLU A 53 19.54 1.92 -15.55
N ASN A 54 19.51 1.60 -16.84
CA ASN A 54 20.09 2.46 -17.88
C ASN A 54 19.38 3.81 -17.91
N PHE A 55 18.06 3.85 -17.82
CA PHE A 55 17.30 5.09 -17.77
C PHE A 55 17.68 5.91 -16.54
N ILE A 56 17.64 5.31 -15.35
CA ILE A 56 17.91 6.01 -14.09
C ILE A 56 19.35 6.50 -14.02
N PHE A 57 20.33 5.65 -14.31
CA PHE A 57 21.73 5.98 -14.02
C PHE A 57 22.48 6.57 -15.20
N LYS A 58 22.18 6.19 -16.46
CA LYS A 58 22.88 6.70 -17.63
C LYS A 58 22.18 7.91 -18.25
N ILE A 59 20.83 7.90 -18.30
CA ILE A 59 20.09 9.00 -18.91
C ILE A 59 19.78 10.07 -17.88
N CYS A 60 19.12 9.74 -16.79
CA CYS A 60 18.80 10.69 -15.71
C CYS A 60 19.99 11.07 -14.84
N LYS A 61 21.10 10.32 -14.92
CA LYS A 61 22.34 10.54 -14.13
C LYS A 61 22.11 10.60 -12.63
N ILE A 62 21.10 9.89 -12.14
CA ILE A 62 20.78 9.81 -10.70
C ILE A 62 21.89 9.04 -9.97
N LYS A 63 22.36 9.59 -8.86
CA LYS A 63 23.39 8.93 -8.04
C LYS A 63 22.79 7.81 -7.20
N ARG A 64 23.55 6.72 -7.01
CA ARG A 64 23.17 5.60 -6.13
C ARG A 64 23.39 5.98 -4.64
N ASN A 65 22.63 6.94 -4.15
CA ASN A 65 22.73 7.42 -2.76
C ASN A 65 21.56 6.98 -1.84
N TRP A 66 20.61 6.25 -2.39
CA TRP A 66 19.49 5.71 -1.65
C TRP A 66 19.77 4.29 -1.14
N SER A 67 19.41 4.01 0.10
CA SER A 67 19.38 2.65 0.64
C SER A 67 18.18 2.48 1.56
N MET A 68 17.55 1.30 1.52
CA MET A 68 16.44 0.94 2.39
C MET A 68 16.78 1.11 3.88
N LYS A 69 18.01 0.78 4.26
CA LYS A 69 18.49 0.92 5.64
C LYS A 69 18.48 2.39 6.11
N ASN A 70 18.95 3.30 5.27
CA ASN A 70 18.96 4.73 5.60
C ASN A 70 17.55 5.30 5.59
N HIS A 71 16.72 4.89 4.61
CA HIS A 71 15.32 5.29 4.56
C HIS A 71 14.57 4.87 5.84
N LEU A 72 14.72 3.62 6.26
CA LEU A 72 14.10 3.12 7.49
C LEU A 72 14.58 3.89 8.75
N ARG A 73 15.88 4.22 8.83
CA ARG A 73 16.40 5.02 9.94
C ARG A 73 15.80 6.41 9.98
N ASN A 74 15.70 7.06 8.81
CA ASN A 74 15.10 8.39 8.70
C ASN A 74 13.63 8.35 9.12
N GLN A 75 12.84 7.40 8.62
CA GLN A 75 11.45 7.22 9.03
C GLN A 75 11.30 7.03 10.54
N ILE A 76 12.12 6.19 11.17
CA ILE A 76 12.10 5.98 12.62
C ILE A 76 12.39 7.30 13.36
N THR A 77 13.34 8.10 12.88
CA THR A 77 13.68 9.39 13.47
C THR A 77 12.52 10.39 13.32
N GLU A 78 11.93 10.48 12.14
CA GLU A 78 10.79 11.36 11.85
C GLU A 78 9.58 11.00 12.71
N ILE A 79 9.25 9.71 12.86
CA ILE A 79 8.17 9.26 13.74
C ILE A 79 8.41 9.67 15.18
N LYS A 80 9.62 9.51 15.71
CA LYS A 80 9.97 9.95 17.07
C LYS A 80 9.77 11.44 17.25
N HIS A 81 10.22 12.24 16.28
CA HIS A 81 10.08 13.68 16.31
C HIS A 81 8.62 14.14 16.22
N SER A 82 7.81 13.49 15.38
CA SER A 82 6.40 13.86 15.18
C SER A 82 5.52 13.47 16.37
N VAL A 83 5.76 12.29 16.93
CA VAL A 83 4.88 11.73 17.98
C VAL A 83 5.18 12.30 19.36
N HIS A 84 6.44 12.65 19.65
CA HIS A 84 6.86 13.12 20.97
C HIS A 84 6.37 12.21 22.12
N LYS A 85 5.43 12.71 22.96
CA LYS A 85 4.85 12.00 24.12
C LYS A 85 3.43 11.50 23.90
N ASP A 86 2.89 11.67 22.70
CA ASP A 86 1.53 11.26 22.39
C ASP A 86 1.43 9.75 22.06
N GLN A 87 0.21 9.24 22.02
CA GLN A 87 -0.06 7.84 21.68
C GLN A 87 -0.42 7.70 20.20
N VAL A 88 0.01 6.61 19.60
CA VAL A 88 -0.32 6.23 18.24
C VAL A 88 -1.20 4.98 18.26
N ILE A 89 -2.25 4.98 17.48
CA ILE A 89 -3.09 3.81 17.23
C ILE A 89 -2.78 3.27 15.85
N CYS A 90 -2.69 1.96 15.71
CA CYS A 90 -2.53 1.29 14.42
C CYS A 90 -3.57 0.19 14.27
N GLY A 91 -4.30 0.20 13.16
CA GLY A 91 -5.14 -0.90 12.76
C GLY A 91 -4.28 -2.07 12.27
N LEU A 92 -4.40 -3.22 12.93
CA LEU A 92 -3.69 -4.44 12.54
C LEU A 92 -4.67 -5.38 11.85
N SER A 93 -4.48 -5.62 10.55
CA SER A 93 -5.34 -6.54 9.77
C SER A 93 -4.81 -7.97 9.72
N GLY A 94 -3.55 -8.18 10.10
CA GLY A 94 -2.82 -9.43 9.86
C GLY A 94 -2.10 -9.48 8.50
N GLY A 95 -2.39 -8.55 7.60
CA GLY A 95 -1.67 -8.39 6.33
C GLY A 95 -0.26 -7.81 6.51
N VAL A 96 0.56 -7.94 5.46
CA VAL A 96 1.96 -7.50 5.45
C VAL A 96 2.08 -6.01 5.75
N ASP A 97 1.26 -5.17 5.10
CA ASP A 97 1.38 -3.71 5.18
C ASP A 97 1.13 -3.18 6.58
N SER A 98 0.04 -3.61 7.23
CA SER A 98 -0.27 -3.23 8.61
C SER A 98 0.79 -3.75 9.59
N THR A 99 1.36 -4.94 9.34
CA THR A 99 2.39 -5.54 10.17
C THR A 99 3.72 -4.79 10.04
N VAL A 100 4.12 -4.43 8.83
CA VAL A 100 5.35 -3.64 8.57
C VAL A 100 5.20 -2.25 9.18
N THR A 101 4.07 -1.58 8.98
CA THR A 101 3.77 -0.28 9.59
C THR A 101 3.88 -0.34 11.11
N ALA A 102 3.22 -1.32 11.74
CA ALA A 102 3.32 -1.53 13.19
C ALA A 102 4.76 -1.79 13.64
N ALA A 103 5.55 -2.55 12.85
CA ALA A 103 6.95 -2.85 13.17
C ALA A 103 7.84 -1.60 13.13
N ILE A 104 7.69 -0.74 12.13
CA ILE A 104 8.45 0.50 12.01
C ILE A 104 8.11 1.44 13.17
N ILE A 105 6.82 1.63 13.45
CA ILE A 105 6.36 2.50 14.53
C ILE A 105 6.77 1.94 15.91
N SER A 106 6.65 0.63 16.10
CA SER A 106 7.08 -0.02 17.35
C SER A 106 8.59 0.17 17.59
N LYS A 107 9.42 0.13 16.55
CA LYS A 107 10.85 0.46 16.67
C LYS A 107 11.09 1.92 17.03
N ALA A 108 10.24 2.83 16.57
CA ALA A 108 10.38 4.24 16.84
C ALA A 108 9.94 4.60 18.28
N ILE A 109 8.73 4.19 18.68
CA ILE A 109 8.05 4.72 19.88
C ILE A 109 7.55 3.63 20.84
N ASN A 110 7.72 2.36 20.52
CA ASN A 110 7.46 1.18 21.35
C ASN A 110 6.15 1.24 22.17
N LYS A 111 6.23 1.62 23.45
CA LYS A 111 5.09 1.63 24.40
C LYS A 111 4.02 2.67 24.06
N GLN A 112 4.32 3.65 23.22
CA GLN A 112 3.35 4.66 22.77
C GLN A 112 2.48 4.15 21.60
N LEU A 113 2.79 2.96 21.04
CA LEU A 113 1.97 2.33 20.02
C LEU A 113 0.98 1.36 20.64
N THR A 114 -0.29 1.52 20.29
CA THR A 114 -1.34 0.52 20.55
C THR A 114 -1.90 0.03 19.22
N CYS A 115 -1.74 -1.25 18.95
CA CYS A 115 -2.36 -1.91 17.81
C CYS A 115 -3.75 -2.44 18.18
N ILE A 116 -4.72 -2.28 17.30
CA ILE A 116 -6.08 -2.77 17.46
C ILE A 116 -6.34 -3.80 16.35
N TYR A 117 -6.62 -5.03 16.74
CA TYR A 117 -7.03 -6.10 15.85
C TYR A 117 -8.50 -6.41 16.10
N VAL A 118 -9.33 -6.27 15.08
CA VAL A 118 -10.76 -6.60 15.14
C VAL A 118 -10.98 -7.97 14.50
N ASP A 119 -11.33 -8.96 15.33
CA ASP A 119 -11.71 -10.28 14.84
C ASP A 119 -13.17 -10.25 14.38
N THR A 120 -13.34 -10.22 13.08
CA THR A 120 -14.65 -10.14 12.43
C THR A 120 -15.34 -11.49 12.30
N GLY A 121 -14.63 -12.59 12.54
CA GLY A 121 -15.11 -13.95 12.25
C GLY A 121 -15.10 -14.33 10.77
N LEU A 122 -14.63 -13.43 9.90
CA LEU A 122 -14.50 -13.63 8.44
C LEU A 122 -13.06 -13.94 8.02
N MET A 123 -12.19 -14.16 9.01
CA MET A 123 -10.79 -14.46 8.82
C MET A 123 -10.57 -15.92 8.42
N ARG A 124 -9.39 -16.24 7.91
CA ARG A 124 -8.99 -17.62 7.63
C ARG A 124 -8.94 -18.43 8.92
N LEU A 125 -9.03 -19.73 8.78
CA LEU A 125 -8.92 -20.64 9.93
C LEU A 125 -7.62 -20.39 10.71
N ASN A 126 -7.74 -20.18 12.03
CA ASN A 126 -6.65 -19.87 12.96
C ASN A 126 -5.89 -18.56 12.74
N GLU A 127 -6.23 -17.73 11.73
CA GLU A 127 -5.51 -16.51 11.41
C GLU A 127 -5.40 -15.55 12.61
N THR A 128 -6.50 -15.33 13.34
CA THR A 128 -6.49 -14.51 14.56
C THR A 128 -5.46 -15.01 15.59
N LYS A 129 -5.39 -16.33 15.81
CA LYS A 129 -4.43 -16.93 16.76
C LYS A 129 -2.97 -16.71 16.29
N GLU A 130 -2.73 -16.88 15.00
CA GLU A 130 -1.42 -16.70 14.40
C GLU A 130 -0.95 -15.24 14.47
N VAL A 131 -1.83 -14.28 14.14
CA VAL A 131 -1.53 -12.85 14.24
C VAL A 131 -1.21 -12.46 15.69
N VAL A 132 -1.99 -12.91 16.65
CA VAL A 132 -1.76 -12.64 18.09
C VAL A 132 -0.45 -13.25 18.55
N LYS A 133 -0.16 -14.49 18.17
CA LYS A 133 1.10 -15.19 18.51
C LYS A 133 2.31 -14.47 17.92
N MET A 134 2.23 -14.12 16.64
CA MET A 134 3.27 -13.36 15.93
C MET A 134 3.52 -12.02 16.62
N PHE A 135 2.45 -11.26 16.90
CA PHE A 135 2.56 -9.96 17.54
C PHE A 135 3.23 -10.06 18.93
N LYS A 136 2.76 -10.96 19.79
CA LYS A 136 3.34 -11.17 21.13
C LYS A 136 4.81 -11.57 21.09
N LYS A 137 5.22 -12.31 20.05
CA LYS A 137 6.61 -12.76 19.89
C LYS A 137 7.56 -11.61 19.47
N HIS A 138 7.09 -10.73 18.60
CA HIS A 138 7.97 -9.77 17.92
C HIS A 138 7.77 -8.31 18.34
N PHE A 139 6.68 -7.98 19.03
CA PHE A 139 6.35 -6.61 19.41
C PHE A 139 6.28 -6.45 20.92
N LYS A 140 6.81 -5.33 21.39
CA LYS A 140 6.68 -4.91 22.81
C LYS A 140 5.57 -3.88 23.00
N SER A 141 4.89 -3.49 21.92
CA SER A 141 3.77 -2.57 21.90
C SER A 141 2.48 -3.26 22.40
N ARG A 142 1.49 -2.46 22.77
CA ARG A 142 0.20 -2.98 23.25
C ARG A 142 -0.63 -3.51 22.05
N LEU A 143 -1.25 -4.69 22.24
CA LEU A 143 -2.25 -5.24 21.31
C LEU A 143 -3.60 -5.34 22.00
N ILE A 144 -4.62 -4.75 21.40
CA ILE A 144 -6.03 -4.93 21.75
C ILE A 144 -6.63 -5.87 20.71
N VAL A 145 -7.15 -7.00 21.14
CA VAL A 145 -7.89 -7.94 20.27
C VAL A 145 -9.36 -7.80 20.61
N LYS A 146 -10.14 -7.31 19.66
CA LYS A 146 -11.59 -7.17 19.82
C LYS A 146 -12.30 -8.30 19.10
N ASP A 147 -12.87 -9.23 19.85
CA ASP A 147 -13.76 -10.24 19.29
C ASP A 147 -15.10 -9.58 18.93
N SER A 148 -15.44 -9.61 17.66
CA SER A 148 -16.67 -9.02 17.10
C SER A 148 -17.39 -9.97 16.15
N LYS A 149 -17.01 -11.24 16.12
CA LYS A 149 -17.53 -12.28 15.20
C LYS A 149 -19.04 -12.28 15.12
N ASN A 150 -19.71 -12.41 16.26
CA ASN A 150 -21.17 -12.46 16.33
C ASN A 150 -21.83 -11.18 15.78
N THR A 151 -21.19 -10.03 15.98
CA THR A 151 -21.69 -8.73 15.50
C THR A 151 -21.66 -8.67 13.98
N PHE A 152 -20.54 -9.07 13.37
CA PHE A 152 -20.41 -9.10 11.90
C PHE A 152 -21.32 -10.13 11.26
N ILE A 153 -21.39 -11.36 11.81
CA ILE A 153 -22.26 -12.42 11.28
C ILE A 153 -23.73 -12.00 11.32
N LYS A 154 -24.18 -11.40 12.43
CA LYS A 154 -25.55 -10.88 12.55
C LYS A 154 -25.84 -9.76 11.53
N ALA A 155 -24.90 -8.82 11.35
CA ALA A 155 -25.08 -7.71 10.43
C ALA A 155 -25.12 -8.16 8.95
N LEU A 156 -24.45 -9.25 8.62
CA LEU A 156 -24.41 -9.81 7.27
C LEU A 156 -25.58 -10.74 6.94
N LYS A 157 -26.40 -11.07 7.93
CA LYS A 157 -27.55 -11.99 7.72
C LYS A 157 -28.50 -11.39 6.67
N GLY A 158 -28.79 -12.16 5.60
CA GLY A 158 -29.66 -11.75 4.50
C GLY A 158 -29.03 -10.81 3.46
N ALA A 159 -27.79 -10.41 3.62
CA ALA A 159 -27.06 -9.68 2.59
C ALA A 159 -26.51 -10.66 1.54
N THR A 160 -27.01 -10.62 0.32
CA THR A 160 -26.54 -11.47 -0.80
C THR A 160 -25.61 -10.72 -1.72
N ASP A 161 -25.86 -9.45 -1.95
CA ASP A 161 -25.06 -8.58 -2.83
C ASP A 161 -23.65 -8.33 -2.28
N PRO A 162 -22.60 -8.56 -3.08
CA PRO A 162 -21.20 -8.42 -2.64
C PRO A 162 -20.87 -6.98 -2.20
N GLU A 163 -21.36 -5.97 -2.91
CA GLU A 163 -21.07 -4.56 -2.60
C GLU A 163 -21.75 -4.14 -1.28
N LYS A 164 -22.99 -4.58 -1.07
CA LYS A 164 -23.69 -4.39 0.20
C LYS A 164 -22.96 -5.04 1.37
N LYS A 165 -22.43 -6.26 1.17
CA LYS A 165 -21.60 -6.94 2.19
C LYS A 165 -20.35 -6.13 2.52
N ARG A 166 -19.62 -5.66 1.51
CA ARG A 166 -18.40 -4.86 1.67
C ARG A 166 -18.69 -3.58 2.48
N ARG A 167 -19.77 -2.88 2.15
CA ARG A 167 -20.17 -1.66 2.85
C ARG A 167 -20.55 -1.94 4.31
N ILE A 168 -21.31 -3.00 4.59
CA ILE A 168 -21.65 -3.40 5.96
C ILE A 168 -20.38 -3.70 6.77
N ILE A 169 -19.47 -4.49 6.20
CA ILE A 169 -18.20 -4.85 6.86
C ILE A 169 -17.38 -3.61 7.15
N GLY A 170 -17.17 -2.73 6.17
CA GLY A 170 -16.38 -1.53 6.32
C GLY A 170 -16.92 -0.60 7.40
N ASN A 171 -18.21 -0.25 7.33
CA ASN A 171 -18.84 0.63 8.31
C ASN A 171 -18.79 0.08 9.72
N LEU A 172 -19.07 -1.21 9.88
CA LEU A 172 -19.05 -1.87 11.19
C LEU A 172 -17.63 -1.96 11.74
N PHE A 173 -16.65 -2.26 10.89
CA PHE A 173 -15.23 -2.28 11.27
C PHE A 173 -14.79 -0.89 11.80
N ILE A 174 -15.06 0.17 11.06
CA ILE A 174 -14.72 1.55 11.47
C ILE A 174 -15.39 1.91 12.79
N LYS A 175 -16.67 1.58 12.96
CA LYS A 175 -17.40 1.83 14.20
C LYS A 175 -16.75 1.14 15.40
N ILE A 176 -16.44 -0.15 15.29
CA ILE A 176 -15.81 -0.94 16.35
C ILE A 176 -14.39 -0.45 16.63
N PHE A 177 -13.63 -0.17 15.57
CA PHE A 177 -12.28 0.37 15.69
C PHE A 177 -12.26 1.69 16.47
N ASN A 178 -13.14 2.63 16.11
CA ASN A 178 -13.26 3.93 16.78
C ASN A 178 -13.68 3.78 18.25
N GLN A 179 -14.57 2.83 18.56
CA GLN A 179 -14.94 2.56 19.96
C GLN A 179 -13.75 2.12 20.83
N GLU A 180 -12.86 1.29 20.27
CA GLU A 180 -11.65 0.88 21.00
C GLU A 180 -10.58 1.97 21.01
N ALA A 181 -10.44 2.72 19.92
CA ALA A 181 -9.52 3.84 19.78
C ALA A 181 -9.83 4.96 20.82
N ASN A 182 -11.07 5.32 20.98
CA ASN A 182 -11.52 6.37 21.90
C ASN A 182 -11.26 6.05 23.38
N LYS A 183 -11.00 4.79 23.73
CA LYS A 183 -10.61 4.38 25.09
C LYS A 183 -9.14 4.69 25.41
N ILE A 184 -8.34 5.01 24.38
CA ILE A 184 -6.90 5.23 24.51
C ILE A 184 -6.65 6.72 24.76
N LYS A 185 -6.28 7.05 25.99
CA LYS A 185 -5.98 8.42 26.37
C LYS A 185 -4.77 8.94 25.57
N ARG A 186 -4.84 10.21 25.12
CA ARG A 186 -3.79 10.91 24.39
C ARG A 186 -3.46 10.30 23.01
N ALA A 187 -4.35 9.50 22.43
CA ALA A 187 -4.21 9.02 21.08
C ALA A 187 -4.48 10.16 20.08
N LYS A 188 -3.41 10.69 19.48
CA LYS A 188 -3.51 11.78 18.50
C LYS A 188 -3.26 11.33 17.06
N TYR A 189 -2.63 10.19 16.89
CA TYR A 189 -2.20 9.71 15.58
C TYR A 189 -2.82 8.36 15.28
N LEU A 190 -3.35 8.24 14.07
CA LEU A 190 -3.75 6.96 13.47
C LEU A 190 -2.71 6.57 12.42
N ALA A 191 -2.09 5.41 12.61
CA ALA A 191 -1.17 4.82 11.65
C ALA A 191 -1.91 3.83 10.76
N GLN A 192 -1.73 3.98 9.47
CA GLN A 192 -2.33 3.14 8.45
C GLN A 192 -1.27 2.66 7.46
N GLY A 193 -1.25 1.37 7.19
CA GLY A 193 -0.37 0.77 6.18
C GLY A 193 -0.98 0.99 4.80
N THR A 194 -0.44 1.94 4.05
CA THR A 194 -0.80 2.17 2.65
C THR A 194 0.47 2.01 1.82
N ILE A 195 0.45 1.16 0.80
CA ILE A 195 1.58 1.02 -0.11
C ILE A 195 1.58 2.15 -1.13
N TYR A 196 2.77 2.50 -1.61
CA TYR A 196 2.93 3.63 -2.53
C TYR A 196 2.14 3.50 -3.84
N PRO A 197 2.01 2.32 -4.46
CA PRO A 197 1.11 2.12 -5.60
C PRO A 197 -0.33 2.56 -5.33
N ASP A 198 -0.90 2.22 -4.17
CA ASP A 198 -2.27 2.62 -3.82
C ASP A 198 -2.40 4.14 -3.69
N VAL A 199 -1.34 4.84 -3.24
CA VAL A 199 -1.32 6.31 -3.18
C VAL A 199 -1.33 6.92 -4.58
N ILE A 200 -0.55 6.35 -5.51
CA ILE A 200 -0.49 6.83 -6.91
C ILE A 200 -1.83 6.60 -7.60
N GLU A 201 -2.40 5.41 -7.45
CA GLU A 201 -3.67 5.03 -8.09
C GLU A 201 -4.85 5.84 -7.57
N SER A 202 -4.86 6.18 -6.27
CA SER A 202 -5.92 7.00 -5.67
C SER A 202 -5.86 8.48 -6.08
N GLN A 203 -4.73 8.95 -6.65
CA GLN A 203 -4.54 10.33 -7.11
C GLN A 203 -4.82 10.53 -8.60
N SER A 204 -5.13 9.51 -9.36
CA SER A 204 -5.45 9.64 -10.78
C SER A 204 -6.83 10.29 -11.00
N PHE A 205 -6.83 11.61 -10.97
CA PHE A 205 -7.96 12.46 -11.33
C PHE A 205 -8.10 12.53 -12.84
N HIS A 206 -8.61 11.69 -13.59
CA HIS A 206 -9.04 11.66 -14.99
C HIS A 206 -8.45 10.48 -15.77
N GLY A 207 -9.30 9.48 -15.96
CA GLY A 207 -9.34 8.71 -17.19
C GLY A 207 -8.06 7.95 -17.59
N GLY A 208 -7.44 7.25 -16.69
CA GLY A 208 -6.41 6.25 -17.00
C GLY A 208 -6.92 4.86 -16.64
N CYS A 209 -6.46 3.85 -17.34
CA CYS A 209 -6.78 2.44 -17.18
C CYS A 209 -7.19 2.08 -15.75
N LEU A 210 -8.46 1.71 -15.57
CA LEU A 210 -9.02 1.19 -14.32
C LEU A 210 -8.34 -0.15 -14.00
N LEU A 211 -7.19 -0.09 -13.36
CA LEU A 211 -6.77 -1.20 -12.53
C LEU A 211 -7.72 -1.22 -11.34
N TYR A 212 -8.28 -2.37 -11.05
CA TYR A 212 -9.18 -2.60 -9.93
C TYR A 212 -8.48 -2.14 -8.64
N THR A 213 -8.78 -0.91 -8.22
CA THR A 213 -8.32 -0.42 -6.93
C THR A 213 -9.17 -1.07 -5.87
N SER A 214 -8.54 -1.73 -4.91
CA SER A 214 -9.19 -2.04 -3.66
C SER A 214 -9.64 -0.69 -3.06
N PRO A 215 -10.96 -0.48 -2.81
CA PRO A 215 -11.41 0.80 -2.30
C PRO A 215 -10.68 1.13 -1.01
N SER A 216 -9.92 2.23 -1.05
CA SER A 216 -9.30 2.77 0.15
C SER A 216 -10.40 3.21 1.12
N PRO A 217 -10.20 3.16 2.44
CA PRO A 217 -11.12 3.74 3.41
C PRO A 217 -11.46 5.21 3.16
N ARG A 218 -10.71 5.91 2.28
CA ARG A 218 -10.99 7.29 1.85
C ARG A 218 -12.13 7.39 0.85
N ASP A 219 -12.46 6.29 0.14
CA ASP A 219 -13.52 6.28 -0.86
C ASP A 219 -14.93 6.12 -0.24
N THR A 220 -15.01 6.03 1.08
CA THR A 220 -16.27 5.89 1.83
C THR A 220 -16.79 7.18 2.46
N ASN A 221 -16.25 8.34 2.08
CA ASN A 221 -16.87 9.62 2.43
C ASN A 221 -17.99 9.96 1.44
N PRO A 222 -19.21 10.28 1.94
CA PRO A 222 -20.37 10.65 1.12
C PRO A 222 -20.18 11.99 0.42
#